data_e4ed54c6e4f1029f7ca109f72b0cd4c5
#
_entry.id   e4ed54c6e4f1029f7ca109f72b0cd4c5
#
_cell.length_a   1.000
_cell.length_b   1.000
_cell.length_c   1.000
_cell.angle_alpha   90.00
_cell.angle_beta   90.00
_cell.angle_gamma   90.00
#
_symmetry.space_group_name_H-M   'P 1'
#
loop_
_entity.id
_entity.type
_entity.pdbx_description
1 polymer ?
#
loop_
_entity_poly.entity_id
_entity_poly.type
_entity_poly.pdbx_seq_one_letter_code
_entity_poly.pdbx_strand_id
1 'polypeptide(L)'
;MDDDPGLTSLSALGDFFVLRTGQPPHGLPPTLAQAYAARGAEVKEEVYANPVIFRARKVARSLRAPEPRVAASIAHLGFAARLWSVALGSAALYGRVPDLDPRLLRWDPDASAPDELWLTEVRGLPAERIGEVVREGHLVPLAASLRAQLRLSERLLWGNAASALIGAVRQIDRWAVVNGRTEEASRARALATDLFAHPTLVGTLDPVTLRRRSCCLYYRLPGGGLCGDCCFDRPPGTRPGSGSRS
;
A
#
# COMPACT_ATOMS: atom_id res chain seq x y z
N MET A 1 24.37 6.22 -18.02
CA MET A 1 24.91 4.98 -17.46
C MET A 1 24.61 4.99 -15.98
N ASP A 2 23.93 3.99 -15.54
CA ASP A 2 23.53 3.60 -14.18
C ASP A 2 22.54 4.53 -13.43
N ASP A 3 21.39 4.73 -14.03
CA ASP A 3 20.21 5.25 -13.32
C ASP A 3 19.39 4.11 -12.64
N ASP A 4 19.98 2.94 -12.40
CA ASP A 4 19.36 1.89 -11.62
C ASP A 4 19.30 2.34 -10.16
N PRO A 5 18.12 2.61 -9.60
CA PRO A 5 17.98 3.00 -8.19
C PRO A 5 18.27 1.84 -7.21
N GLY A 6 19.02 0.84 -7.62
CA GLY A 6 19.37 -0.31 -6.79
C GLY A 6 18.18 -1.22 -6.49
N LEU A 7 17.17 -1.26 -7.36
CA LEU A 7 15.89 -1.96 -7.11
C LEU A 7 16.06 -3.44 -6.73
N THR A 8 17.06 -4.09 -7.29
CA THR A 8 17.36 -5.51 -6.98
C THR A 8 17.73 -5.72 -5.51
N SER A 9 18.46 -4.78 -4.92
CA SER A 9 18.91 -4.87 -3.52
C SER A 9 17.82 -4.57 -2.50
N LEU A 10 16.67 -4.01 -2.93
CA LEU A 10 15.53 -3.78 -2.06
C LEU A 10 14.91 -5.08 -1.53
N SER A 11 15.18 -6.22 -2.17
CA SER A 11 14.76 -7.55 -1.70
C SER A 11 15.21 -7.87 -0.27
N ALA A 12 16.33 -7.31 0.16
CA ALA A 12 16.82 -7.45 1.53
C ALA A 12 15.87 -6.87 2.60
N LEU A 13 14.97 -5.96 2.20
CA LEU A 13 13.94 -5.37 3.07
C LEU A 13 12.64 -6.21 3.13
N GLY A 14 12.51 -7.22 2.26
CA GLY A 14 11.35 -8.11 2.18
C GLY A 14 10.52 -7.93 0.89
N ASP A 15 9.59 -8.85 0.65
CA ASP A 15 8.85 -8.98 -0.61
C ASP A 15 8.08 -7.71 -1.03
N PHE A 16 7.61 -6.92 -0.08
CA PHE A 16 6.92 -5.65 -0.37
C PHE A 16 7.85 -4.57 -0.95
N PHE A 17 9.15 -4.70 -0.81
CA PHE A 17 10.13 -3.77 -1.36
C PHE A 17 10.65 -4.18 -2.74
N VAL A 18 10.46 -5.42 -3.14
CA VAL A 18 10.91 -5.91 -4.44
C VAL A 18 10.07 -5.31 -5.56
N LEU A 19 10.69 -4.66 -6.52
CA LEU A 19 10.04 -4.23 -7.76
C LEU A 19 10.68 -4.97 -8.94
N ARG A 20 9.87 -5.70 -9.68
CA ARG A 20 10.32 -6.37 -10.91
C ARG A 20 10.55 -5.33 -11.99
N THR A 21 11.56 -5.53 -12.83
CA THR A 21 11.90 -4.66 -13.95
C THR A 21 11.80 -5.41 -15.27
N GLY A 22 11.56 -4.68 -16.35
CA GLY A 22 11.42 -5.26 -17.68
C GLY A 22 10.00 -5.72 -17.99
N GLN A 23 9.89 -6.80 -18.77
CA GLN A 23 8.60 -7.32 -19.24
C GLN A 23 8.13 -8.49 -18.38
N PRO A 24 6.84 -8.55 -17.99
CA PRO A 24 6.27 -9.71 -17.33
C PRO A 24 6.37 -10.97 -18.19
N PRO A 25 6.65 -12.16 -17.59
CA PRO A 25 6.89 -13.38 -18.36
C PRO A 25 5.62 -13.99 -18.99
N HIS A 26 4.44 -13.65 -18.51
CA HIS A 26 3.17 -14.27 -18.91
C HIS A 26 2.21 -13.30 -19.59
N GLY A 27 2.72 -12.48 -20.52
CA GLY A 27 1.93 -11.51 -21.26
C GLY A 27 2.07 -10.09 -20.71
N LEU A 28 1.30 -9.17 -21.27
CA LEU A 28 1.34 -7.74 -20.91
C LEU A 28 0.08 -7.36 -20.12
N PRO A 29 0.12 -7.42 -18.78
CA PRO A 29 -0.97 -6.89 -17.98
C PRO A 29 -1.14 -5.38 -18.22
N PRO A 30 -2.31 -4.82 -17.90
CA PRO A 30 -2.55 -3.39 -18.06
C PRO A 30 -1.54 -2.56 -17.27
N THR A 31 -1.31 -1.34 -17.73
CA THR A 31 -0.61 -0.35 -16.92
C THR A 31 -1.48 0.09 -15.75
N LEU A 32 -0.88 0.61 -14.69
CA LEU A 32 -1.66 1.20 -13.60
C LEU A 32 -2.50 2.38 -14.06
N ALA A 33 -2.04 3.15 -15.04
CA ALA A 33 -2.85 4.22 -15.64
C ALA A 33 -4.15 3.67 -16.25
N GLN A 34 -4.07 2.57 -16.98
CA GLN A 34 -5.25 1.88 -17.53
C GLN A 34 -6.13 1.31 -16.41
N ALA A 35 -5.54 0.68 -15.39
CA ALA A 35 -6.27 0.14 -14.26
C ALA A 35 -7.05 1.22 -13.47
N TYR A 36 -6.45 2.39 -13.25
CA TYR A 36 -7.12 3.51 -12.56
C TYR A 36 -8.20 4.17 -13.42
N ALA A 37 -8.06 4.17 -14.73
CA ALA A 37 -9.05 4.71 -15.65
C ALA A 37 -10.23 3.75 -15.89
N ALA A 38 -10.08 2.46 -15.61
CA ALA A 38 -11.10 1.45 -15.86
C ALA A 38 -12.40 1.79 -15.12
N ARG A 39 -13.50 1.82 -15.86
CA ARG A 39 -14.86 2.05 -15.37
C ARG A 39 -15.74 0.93 -15.93
N GLY A 40 -16.73 0.54 -15.18
CA GLY A 40 -17.70 -0.45 -15.63
C GLY A 40 -18.12 -1.37 -14.49
N ALA A 41 -19.43 -1.48 -14.34
CA ALA A 41 -20.06 -2.35 -13.35
C ALA A 41 -20.36 -3.74 -13.92
N GLU A 42 -20.23 -3.95 -15.22
CA GLU A 42 -20.50 -5.25 -15.82
C GLU A 42 -19.41 -6.25 -15.45
N VAL A 43 -19.85 -7.24 -14.72
CA VAL A 43 -19.10 -8.33 -14.13
C VAL A 43 -18.78 -9.34 -15.24
N LYS A 44 -17.89 -8.98 -16.14
CA LYS A 44 -17.16 -10.00 -16.87
C LYS A 44 -16.04 -10.47 -15.94
N GLU A 45 -15.87 -11.77 -15.80
CA GLU A 45 -14.76 -12.40 -15.04
C GLU A 45 -13.39 -12.10 -15.66
N GLU A 46 -13.33 -11.18 -16.55
CA GLU A 46 -12.13 -10.79 -17.28
C GLU A 46 -11.26 -9.94 -16.34
N VAL A 47 -10.15 -10.53 -15.92
CA VAL A 47 -9.17 -9.98 -14.95
C VAL A 47 -8.82 -8.51 -15.26
N TYR A 48 -8.68 -8.18 -16.53
CA TYR A 48 -8.19 -6.89 -16.98
C TYR A 48 -9.29 -5.88 -17.35
N ALA A 49 -10.55 -6.28 -17.39
CA ALA A 49 -11.65 -5.36 -17.67
C ALA A 49 -11.79 -4.29 -16.56
N ASN A 50 -11.57 -4.68 -15.30
CA ASN A 50 -11.51 -3.77 -14.18
C ASN A 50 -10.54 -4.31 -13.11
N PRO A 51 -9.24 -4.08 -13.27
CA PRO A 51 -8.21 -4.68 -12.41
C PRO A 51 -8.36 -4.32 -10.93
N VAL A 52 -8.79 -3.09 -10.63
CA VAL A 52 -8.99 -2.63 -9.24
C VAL A 52 -10.12 -3.42 -8.56
N ILE A 53 -11.23 -3.61 -9.24
CA ILE A 53 -12.36 -4.38 -8.71
C ILE A 53 -12.05 -5.88 -8.68
N PHE A 54 -11.35 -6.39 -9.69
CA PHE A 54 -10.90 -7.78 -9.68
C PHE A 54 -10.04 -8.06 -8.43
N ARG A 55 -9.04 -7.23 -8.15
CA ARG A 55 -8.20 -7.36 -6.94
C ARG A 55 -9.05 -7.33 -5.66
N ALA A 56 -9.99 -6.41 -5.54
CA ALA A 56 -10.88 -6.34 -4.38
C ALA A 56 -11.70 -7.63 -4.21
N ARG A 57 -12.21 -8.20 -5.31
CA ARG A 57 -12.94 -9.49 -5.29
C ARG A 57 -12.04 -10.67 -4.95
N LYS A 58 -10.82 -10.71 -5.49
CA LYS A 58 -9.83 -11.74 -5.13
C LYS A 58 -9.55 -11.73 -3.63
N VAL A 59 -9.30 -10.55 -3.05
CA VAL A 59 -9.12 -10.39 -1.60
C VAL A 59 -10.40 -10.80 -0.84
N ALA A 60 -11.59 -10.47 -1.34
CA ALA A 60 -12.85 -10.88 -0.73
C ALA A 60 -12.98 -12.40 -0.65
N ARG A 61 -12.67 -13.12 -1.73
CA ARG A 61 -12.70 -14.60 -1.75
C ARG A 61 -11.67 -15.19 -0.78
N SER A 62 -10.42 -14.73 -0.85
CA SER A 62 -9.32 -15.22 -0.01
C SER A 62 -9.59 -15.04 1.48
N LEU A 63 -10.14 -13.91 1.88
CA LEU A 63 -10.41 -13.56 3.27
C LEU A 63 -11.85 -13.89 3.72
N ARG A 64 -12.68 -14.45 2.83
CA ARG A 64 -14.11 -14.68 3.08
C ARG A 64 -14.80 -13.43 3.62
N ALA A 65 -14.46 -12.28 3.03
CA ALA A 65 -14.95 -10.99 3.51
C ALA A 65 -16.47 -10.88 3.28
N PRO A 66 -17.27 -10.57 4.32
CA PRO A 66 -18.73 -10.50 4.22
C PRO A 66 -19.23 -9.30 3.41
N GLU A 67 -18.41 -8.27 3.29
CA GLU A 67 -18.76 -7.02 2.61
C GLU A 67 -17.66 -6.63 1.60
N PRO A 68 -18.02 -6.24 0.35
CA PRO A 68 -17.04 -5.81 -0.65
C PRO A 68 -16.12 -4.68 -0.19
N ARG A 69 -16.65 -3.73 0.61
CA ARG A 69 -15.87 -2.60 1.14
C ARG A 69 -14.78 -3.02 2.12
N VAL A 70 -14.95 -4.13 2.84
CA VAL A 70 -13.92 -4.67 3.74
C VAL A 70 -12.75 -5.17 2.92
N ALA A 71 -13.01 -5.98 1.92
CA ALA A 71 -11.99 -6.50 1.03
C ALA A 71 -11.28 -5.39 0.24
N ALA A 72 -12.02 -4.40 -0.26
CA ALA A 72 -11.47 -3.26 -0.96
C ALA A 72 -10.56 -2.39 -0.06
N SER A 73 -10.94 -2.22 1.22
CA SER A 73 -10.08 -1.53 2.19
C SER A 73 -8.75 -2.27 2.39
N ILE A 74 -8.79 -3.59 2.51
CA ILE A 74 -7.59 -4.40 2.70
C ILE A 74 -6.73 -4.45 1.43
N ALA A 75 -7.37 -4.58 0.26
CA ALA A 75 -6.67 -4.51 -1.03
C ALA A 75 -5.96 -3.16 -1.20
N HIS A 76 -6.63 -2.04 -0.87
CA HIS A 76 -6.03 -0.71 -0.88
C HIS A 76 -4.85 -0.61 0.10
N LEU A 77 -4.99 -1.10 1.33
CA LEU A 77 -3.91 -1.07 2.32
C LEU A 77 -2.68 -1.84 1.82
N GLY A 78 -2.88 -3.05 1.29
CA GLY A 78 -1.79 -3.86 0.74
C GLY A 78 -1.09 -3.19 -0.45
N PHE A 79 -1.86 -2.59 -1.35
CA PHE A 79 -1.30 -1.90 -2.51
C PHE A 79 -0.57 -0.60 -2.13
N ALA A 80 -1.12 0.18 -1.20
CA ALA A 80 -0.43 1.35 -0.65
C ALA A 80 0.88 0.95 0.06
N ALA A 81 0.89 -0.15 0.80
CA ALA A 81 2.09 -0.69 1.43
C ALA A 81 3.16 -1.06 0.38
N ARG A 82 2.73 -1.66 -0.73
CA ARG A 82 3.61 -1.99 -1.84
C ARG A 82 4.31 -0.76 -2.42
N LEU A 83 3.53 0.26 -2.78
CA LEU A 83 4.04 1.50 -3.38
C LEU A 83 4.96 2.26 -2.43
N TRP A 84 4.55 2.44 -1.17
CA TRP A 84 5.38 3.10 -0.16
C TRP A 84 6.66 2.34 0.12
N SER A 85 6.62 1.01 0.21
CA SER A 85 7.80 0.19 0.50
C SER A 85 8.86 0.33 -0.59
N VAL A 86 8.47 0.22 -1.86
CA VAL A 86 9.39 0.38 -2.98
C VAL A 86 9.99 1.79 -3.00
N ALA A 87 9.15 2.81 -2.95
CA ALA A 87 9.59 4.19 -3.08
C ALA A 87 10.44 4.64 -1.88
N LEU A 88 9.99 4.37 -0.64
CA LEU A 88 10.70 4.76 0.57
C LEU A 88 11.99 3.94 0.75
N GLY A 89 11.96 2.64 0.44
CA GLY A 89 13.16 1.80 0.49
C GLY A 89 14.25 2.30 -0.44
N SER A 90 13.89 2.59 -1.70
CA SER A 90 14.83 3.15 -2.67
C SER A 90 15.36 4.52 -2.23
N ALA A 91 14.47 5.43 -1.81
CA ALA A 91 14.87 6.75 -1.34
C ALA A 91 15.78 6.69 -0.10
N ALA A 92 15.49 5.79 0.85
CA ALA A 92 16.28 5.64 2.07
C ALA A 92 17.65 5.04 1.79
N LEU A 93 17.74 4.01 0.95
CA LEU A 93 18.99 3.30 0.69
C LEU A 93 19.88 4.04 -0.31
N TYR A 94 19.29 4.64 -1.34
CA TYR A 94 20.04 5.17 -2.49
C TYR A 94 19.87 6.69 -2.71
N GLY A 95 19.04 7.36 -1.91
CA GLY A 95 18.77 8.80 -2.07
C GLY A 95 17.96 9.15 -3.33
N ARG A 96 17.38 8.15 -3.98
CA ARG A 96 16.57 8.33 -5.20
C ARG A 96 15.31 7.47 -5.11
N VAL A 97 14.21 7.95 -5.69
CA VAL A 97 12.97 7.19 -5.85
C VAL A 97 12.84 6.73 -7.31
N PRO A 98 12.41 5.49 -7.60
CA PRO A 98 12.15 5.09 -8.98
C PRO A 98 10.98 5.91 -9.55
N ASP A 99 11.05 6.23 -10.83
CA ASP A 99 9.94 6.83 -11.55
C ASP A 99 8.81 5.79 -11.70
N LEU A 100 7.90 5.82 -10.76
CA LEU A 100 6.73 4.94 -10.75
C LEU A 100 5.56 5.55 -11.54
N ASP A 101 5.79 6.27 -12.64
CA ASP A 101 4.70 6.76 -13.47
C ASP A 101 3.71 5.62 -13.76
N PRO A 102 2.42 5.77 -13.52
CA PRO A 102 1.43 4.72 -13.74
C PRO A 102 1.41 4.14 -15.16
N ARG A 103 1.95 4.85 -16.14
CA ARG A 103 2.09 4.37 -17.53
C ARG A 103 3.28 3.43 -17.69
N LEU A 104 4.28 3.50 -16.83
CA LEU A 104 5.47 2.66 -16.83
C LEU A 104 5.32 1.42 -15.96
N LEU A 105 4.33 1.40 -15.05
CA LEU A 105 4.05 0.26 -14.17
C LEU A 105 2.97 -0.64 -14.76
N ARG A 106 3.33 -1.87 -15.03
CA ARG A 106 2.42 -2.97 -15.36
C ARG A 106 1.96 -3.65 -14.08
N TRP A 107 0.69 -3.95 -13.98
CA TRP A 107 0.10 -4.57 -12.79
C TRP A 107 -0.74 -5.79 -13.14
N ASP A 108 -0.34 -6.92 -12.62
CA ASP A 108 -1.16 -8.13 -12.63
C ASP A 108 -2.00 -8.19 -11.33
N PRO A 109 -3.31 -7.89 -11.40
CA PRO A 109 -4.16 -7.93 -10.21
C PRO A 109 -4.42 -9.34 -9.70
N ASP A 110 -4.04 -10.38 -10.44
CA ASP A 110 -4.15 -11.78 -10.01
C ASP A 110 -2.86 -12.32 -9.38
N ALA A 111 -1.71 -11.72 -9.63
CA ALA A 111 -0.47 -12.07 -8.94
C ALA A 111 -0.44 -11.54 -7.50
N SER A 112 0.57 -11.92 -6.76
CA SER A 112 0.86 -11.44 -5.40
C SER A 112 2.26 -10.82 -5.36
N ALA A 113 2.58 -10.03 -4.33
CA ALA A 113 3.94 -9.53 -4.14
C ALA A 113 4.93 -10.72 -4.07
N PRO A 114 6.11 -10.62 -4.71
CA PRO A 114 6.62 -9.45 -5.42
C PRO A 114 6.23 -9.36 -6.91
N ASP A 115 5.57 -10.36 -7.47
CA ASP A 115 5.44 -10.55 -8.92
C ASP A 115 4.27 -9.79 -9.58
N GLU A 116 3.52 -9.03 -8.78
CA GLU A 116 2.35 -8.29 -9.25
C GLU A 116 2.67 -6.98 -9.99
N LEU A 117 3.85 -6.36 -9.71
CA LEU A 117 4.26 -5.06 -10.25
C LEU A 117 5.56 -5.17 -11.05
N TRP A 118 5.53 -4.61 -12.27
CA TRP A 118 6.65 -4.61 -13.20
C TRP A 118 6.89 -3.20 -13.73
N LEU A 119 8.06 -2.66 -13.49
CA LEU A 119 8.50 -1.38 -14.04
C LEU A 119 9.16 -1.61 -15.40
N THR A 120 8.54 -1.10 -16.46
CA THR A 120 9.01 -1.34 -17.84
C THR A 120 10.23 -0.52 -18.21
N GLU A 121 10.45 0.60 -17.55
CA GLU A 121 11.57 1.49 -17.77
C GLU A 121 12.08 2.02 -16.44
N VAL A 122 13.35 1.75 -16.14
CA VAL A 122 13.97 2.17 -14.87
C VAL A 122 14.58 3.56 -15.04
N ARG A 123 14.04 4.51 -14.27
CA ARG A 123 14.56 5.87 -14.13
C ARG A 123 14.54 6.26 -12.67
N GLY A 124 15.54 7.00 -12.20
CA GLY A 124 15.59 7.53 -10.84
C GLY A 124 15.20 8.99 -10.79
N LEU A 125 14.39 9.37 -9.82
CA LEU A 125 14.00 10.73 -9.48
C LEU A 125 14.63 11.14 -8.14
N PRO A 126 14.78 12.44 -7.83
CA PRO A 126 15.18 12.90 -6.50
C PRO A 126 14.25 12.36 -5.41
N ALA A 127 14.81 12.00 -4.24
CA ALA A 127 14.05 11.39 -3.13
C ALA A 127 12.88 12.27 -2.65
N GLU A 128 13.00 13.59 -2.74
CA GLU A 128 12.00 14.58 -2.34
C GLU A 128 10.71 14.46 -3.17
N ARG A 129 10.78 13.86 -4.35
CA ARG A 129 9.62 13.64 -5.22
C ARG A 129 8.77 12.43 -4.81
N ILE A 130 9.15 11.72 -3.76
CA ILE A 130 8.42 10.53 -3.28
C ILE A 130 6.92 10.78 -3.05
N GLY A 131 6.55 11.94 -2.53
CA GLY A 131 5.15 12.32 -2.31
C GLY A 131 4.37 12.44 -3.62
N GLU A 132 4.95 13.11 -4.61
CA GLU A 132 4.37 13.24 -5.95
C GLU A 132 4.23 11.87 -6.61
N VAL A 133 5.32 11.09 -6.61
CA VAL A 133 5.36 9.78 -7.24
C VAL A 133 4.31 8.83 -6.66
N VAL A 134 4.23 8.68 -5.35
CA VAL A 134 3.32 7.70 -4.73
C VAL A 134 1.93 8.28 -4.50
N ARG A 135 1.84 9.46 -3.89
CA ARG A 135 0.55 10.04 -3.51
C ARG A 135 -0.24 10.49 -4.74
N GLU A 136 0.34 11.39 -5.56
CA GLU A 136 -0.36 11.95 -6.70
C GLU A 136 -0.46 10.94 -7.86
N GLY A 137 0.64 10.21 -8.12
CA GLY A 137 0.67 9.24 -9.22
C GLY A 137 -0.23 8.02 -8.96
N HIS A 138 -0.42 7.61 -7.71
CA HIS A 138 -1.10 6.34 -7.43
C HIS A 138 -2.22 6.43 -6.41
N LEU A 139 -1.98 6.95 -5.20
CA LEU A 139 -2.97 6.85 -4.13
C LEU A 139 -4.21 7.68 -4.40
N VAL A 140 -4.05 8.86 -5.00
CA VAL A 140 -5.17 9.72 -5.42
C VAL A 140 -6.04 9.02 -6.47
N PRO A 141 -5.51 8.58 -7.64
CA PRO A 141 -6.33 7.93 -8.65
C PRO A 141 -6.89 6.56 -8.19
N LEU A 142 -6.16 5.79 -7.40
CA LEU A 142 -6.67 4.54 -6.81
C LEU A 142 -7.85 4.81 -5.87
N ALA A 143 -7.72 5.80 -4.98
CA ALA A 143 -8.80 6.20 -4.08
C ALA A 143 -10.04 6.67 -4.86
N ALA A 144 -9.85 7.47 -5.92
CA ALA A 144 -10.94 7.91 -6.78
C ALA A 144 -11.64 6.72 -7.46
N SER A 145 -10.87 5.77 -8.02
CA SER A 145 -11.41 4.55 -8.65
C SER A 145 -12.22 3.70 -7.66
N LEU A 146 -11.69 3.45 -6.46
CA LEU A 146 -12.37 2.67 -5.43
C LEU A 146 -13.63 3.36 -4.90
N ARG A 147 -13.59 4.67 -4.69
CA ARG A 147 -14.75 5.44 -4.22
C ARG A 147 -15.87 5.49 -5.24
N ALA A 148 -15.53 5.59 -6.53
CA ALA A 148 -16.53 5.61 -7.61
C ALA A 148 -17.30 4.28 -7.72
N GLN A 149 -16.70 3.16 -7.35
CA GLN A 149 -17.23 1.81 -7.56
C GLN A 149 -17.67 1.12 -6.26
N LEU A 150 -17.08 1.51 -5.14
CA LEU A 150 -17.33 0.93 -3.82
C LEU A 150 -17.50 2.05 -2.80
N ARG A 151 -18.43 1.90 -1.86
CA ARG A 151 -18.74 2.91 -0.85
C ARG A 151 -17.66 2.97 0.24
N LEU A 152 -16.47 3.45 -0.12
CA LEU A 152 -15.37 3.69 0.82
C LEU A 152 -15.26 5.16 1.17
N SER A 153 -15.04 5.48 2.44
CA SER A 153 -14.75 6.84 2.85
C SER A 153 -13.32 7.22 2.51
N GLU A 154 -13.11 8.45 2.11
CA GLU A 154 -11.79 8.99 1.84
C GLU A 154 -10.89 8.93 3.07
N ARG A 155 -11.43 9.26 4.25
CA ARG A 155 -10.72 9.17 5.53
C ARG A 155 -10.18 7.76 5.82
N LEU A 156 -10.91 6.69 5.45
CA LEU A 156 -10.45 5.33 5.58
C LEU A 156 -9.26 5.06 4.66
N LEU A 157 -9.34 5.50 3.40
CA LEU A 157 -8.30 5.28 2.39
C LEU A 157 -7.00 6.01 2.77
N TRP A 158 -7.08 7.27 3.19
CA TRP A 158 -5.90 8.00 3.67
C TRP A 158 -5.34 7.42 4.98
N GLY A 159 -6.19 6.93 5.88
CA GLY A 159 -5.73 6.18 7.05
C GLY A 159 -5.00 4.88 6.67
N ASN A 160 -5.44 4.18 5.63
CA ASN A 160 -4.72 3.02 5.10
C ASN A 160 -3.36 3.42 4.51
N ALA A 161 -3.31 4.52 3.73
CA ALA A 161 -2.07 5.01 3.15
C ALA A 161 -1.05 5.41 4.23
N ALA A 162 -1.50 6.09 5.28
CA ALA A 162 -0.68 6.47 6.43
C ALA A 162 -0.14 5.25 7.20
N SER A 163 -1.01 4.28 7.46
CA SER A 163 -0.65 3.00 8.10
C SER A 163 0.40 2.24 7.29
N ALA A 164 0.23 2.21 5.97
CA ALA A 164 1.15 1.59 5.04
C ALA A 164 2.54 2.26 5.06
N LEU A 165 2.57 3.60 5.06
CA LEU A 165 3.82 4.37 5.15
C LEU A 165 4.58 4.07 6.44
N ILE A 166 3.91 4.12 7.60
CA ILE A 166 4.52 3.76 8.89
C ILE A 166 4.97 2.29 8.90
N GLY A 167 4.22 1.40 8.26
CA GLY A 167 4.62 0.00 8.09
C GLY A 167 5.95 -0.15 7.36
N ALA A 168 6.14 0.61 6.27
CA ALA A 168 7.40 0.63 5.51
C ALA A 168 8.56 1.19 6.36
N VAL A 169 8.36 2.29 7.08
CA VAL A 169 9.38 2.84 8.01
C VAL A 169 9.79 1.79 9.04
N ARG A 170 8.83 1.16 9.72
CA ARG A 170 9.12 0.13 10.73
C ARG A 170 9.89 -1.06 10.16
N GLN A 171 9.65 -1.42 8.92
CA GLN A 171 10.38 -2.50 8.26
C GLN A 171 11.82 -2.10 7.96
N ILE A 172 12.04 -0.88 7.45
CA ILE A 172 13.39 -0.33 7.23
C ILE A 172 14.14 -0.22 8.57
N ASP A 173 13.50 0.26 9.63
CA ASP A 173 14.09 0.36 10.96
C ASP A 173 14.55 -1.01 11.48
N ARG A 174 13.70 -2.05 11.39
CA ARG A 174 14.08 -3.42 11.80
C ARG A 174 15.26 -3.94 11.02
N TRP A 175 15.25 -3.78 9.71
CA TRP A 175 16.35 -4.19 8.85
C TRP A 175 17.65 -3.42 9.18
N ALA A 176 17.55 -2.13 9.39
CA ALA A 176 18.69 -1.27 9.70
C ALA A 176 19.37 -1.65 11.03
N VAL A 177 18.59 -1.98 12.06
CA VAL A 177 19.11 -2.45 13.34
C VAL A 177 19.93 -3.72 13.16
N VAL A 178 19.44 -4.68 12.39
CA VAL A 178 20.13 -5.96 12.15
C VAL A 178 21.39 -5.79 11.31
N ASN A 179 21.39 -4.81 10.39
CA ASN A 179 22.47 -4.64 9.39
C ASN A 179 23.41 -3.46 9.71
N GLY A 180 23.24 -2.78 10.85
CA GLY A 180 24.07 -1.62 11.21
C GLY A 180 23.88 -0.40 10.32
N ARG A 181 22.71 -0.23 9.71
CA ARG A 181 22.40 0.78 8.69
C ARG A 181 21.56 1.92 9.27
N THR A 182 22.05 2.59 10.28
CA THR A 182 21.34 3.63 11.04
C THR A 182 21.03 4.89 10.21
N GLU A 183 21.87 5.22 9.23
CA GLU A 183 21.67 6.39 8.37
C GLU A 183 20.44 6.19 7.45
N GLU A 184 20.28 5.01 6.88
CA GLU A 184 19.14 4.67 6.04
C GLU A 184 17.82 4.73 6.83
N ALA A 185 17.82 4.21 8.04
CA ALA A 185 16.68 4.33 8.93
C ALA A 185 16.35 5.80 9.25
N SER A 186 17.37 6.61 9.49
CA SER A 186 17.19 8.05 9.75
C SER A 186 16.63 8.79 8.54
N ARG A 187 17.14 8.49 7.33
CA ARG A 187 16.58 9.03 6.07
C ARG A 187 15.12 8.63 5.87
N ALA A 188 14.79 7.35 6.10
CA ALA A 188 13.40 6.87 5.97
C ALA A 188 12.46 7.61 6.92
N ARG A 189 12.86 7.82 8.18
CA ARG A 189 12.07 8.57 9.16
C ARG A 189 11.92 10.04 8.79
N ALA A 190 12.97 10.69 8.31
CA ALA A 190 12.92 12.08 7.86
C ALA A 190 11.94 12.25 6.69
N LEU A 191 12.08 11.44 5.64
CA LEU A 191 11.16 11.45 4.50
C LEU A 191 9.71 11.18 4.91
N ALA A 192 9.47 10.23 5.81
CA ALA A 192 8.13 9.96 6.31
C ALA A 192 7.56 11.15 7.11
N THR A 193 8.37 11.84 7.90
CA THR A 193 7.96 13.05 8.64
C THR A 193 7.48 14.13 7.66
N ASP A 194 8.23 14.38 6.60
CA ASP A 194 7.87 15.37 5.58
C ASP A 194 6.56 14.96 4.85
N LEU A 195 6.41 13.67 4.53
CA LEU A 195 5.20 13.14 3.92
C LEU A 195 3.98 13.30 4.84
N PHE A 196 4.12 13.08 6.14
CA PHE A 196 3.03 13.26 7.11
C PHE A 196 2.62 14.73 7.33
N ALA A 197 3.45 15.68 6.95
CA ALA A 197 3.07 17.10 6.95
C ALA A 197 2.06 17.46 5.86
N HIS A 198 1.89 16.61 4.84
CA HIS A 198 0.94 16.89 3.76
C HIS A 198 -0.52 16.80 4.22
N PRO A 199 -1.41 17.70 3.75
CA PRO A 199 -2.83 17.77 4.17
C PRO A 199 -3.62 16.46 4.08
N THR A 200 -3.30 15.57 3.13
CA THR A 200 -4.00 14.28 3.00
C THR A 200 -3.59 13.24 4.06
N LEU A 201 -2.40 13.38 4.64
CA LEU A 201 -1.86 12.44 5.63
C LEU A 201 -1.86 13.01 7.05
N VAL A 202 -1.79 14.33 7.20
CA VAL A 202 -1.81 14.99 8.50
C VAL A 202 -3.09 14.60 9.28
N GLY A 203 -2.93 14.26 10.55
CA GLY A 203 -4.04 13.88 11.42
C GLY A 203 -4.71 12.52 11.11
N THR A 204 -4.15 11.71 10.21
CA THR A 204 -4.65 10.34 9.94
C THR A 204 -4.22 9.34 11.02
N LEU A 205 -3.09 9.59 11.65
CA LEU A 205 -2.57 8.85 12.79
C LEU A 205 -2.53 9.72 14.05
N ASP A 206 -2.54 9.09 15.19
CA ASP A 206 -2.20 9.74 16.46
C ASP A 206 -0.68 9.96 16.50
N PRO A 207 -0.20 11.17 16.81
CA PRO A 207 1.22 11.52 16.69
C PRO A 207 2.11 10.83 17.73
N VAL A 208 1.54 10.37 18.85
CA VAL A 208 2.29 9.72 19.94
C VAL A 208 2.26 8.19 19.78
N THR A 209 1.07 7.64 19.61
CA THR A 209 0.87 6.19 19.59
C THR A 209 1.01 5.59 18.21
N LEU A 210 1.00 6.42 17.15
CA LEU A 210 0.94 6.03 15.74
C LEU A 210 -0.26 5.14 15.41
N ARG A 211 -1.30 5.18 16.26
CA ARG A 211 -2.56 4.48 16.00
C ARG A 211 -3.38 5.24 14.98
N ARG A 212 -4.07 4.53 14.14
CA ARG A 212 -4.97 5.10 13.13
C ARG A 212 -6.13 5.85 13.80
N ARG A 213 -6.54 6.94 13.15
CA ARG A 213 -7.78 7.65 13.53
C ARG A 213 -8.99 7.23 12.69
N SER A 214 -8.82 6.25 11.81
CA SER A 214 -9.90 5.65 11.02
C SER A 214 -9.75 4.13 10.97
N CYS A 215 -10.88 3.41 10.96
CA CYS A 215 -10.88 1.95 10.94
C CYS A 215 -10.61 1.41 9.52
N CYS A 216 -9.75 0.39 9.40
CA CYS A 216 -9.51 -0.36 8.15
C CYS A 216 -10.56 -1.44 7.87
N LEU A 217 -11.50 -1.66 8.76
CA LEU A 217 -12.54 -2.69 8.71
C LEU A 217 -12.05 -4.14 8.89
N TYR A 218 -10.78 -4.37 9.18
CA TYR A 218 -10.20 -5.71 9.34
C TYR A 218 -10.95 -6.55 10.38
N TYR A 219 -11.42 -5.94 11.48
CA TYR A 219 -12.19 -6.63 12.53
C TYR A 219 -13.49 -7.28 12.04
N ARG A 220 -13.96 -6.92 10.83
CA ARG A 220 -15.19 -7.46 10.23
C ARG A 220 -14.97 -8.77 9.47
N LEU A 221 -13.72 -9.19 9.30
CA LEU A 221 -13.41 -10.46 8.68
C LEU A 221 -13.77 -11.63 9.63
N PRO A 222 -14.15 -12.79 9.10
CA PRO A 222 -14.25 -14.01 9.90
C PRO A 222 -12.90 -14.31 10.57
N GLY A 223 -12.89 -14.39 11.90
CA GLY A 223 -11.66 -14.54 12.67
C GLY A 223 -10.76 -13.29 12.72
N GLY A 224 -11.24 -12.17 12.17
CA GLY A 224 -10.55 -10.89 12.25
C GLY A 224 -10.55 -10.33 13.67
N GLY A 225 -9.50 -9.58 13.98
CA GLY A 225 -9.33 -8.90 15.27
C GLY A 225 -8.94 -7.45 15.04
N LEU A 226 -8.20 -6.89 15.99
CA LEU A 226 -7.60 -5.57 15.82
C LEU A 226 -6.39 -5.67 14.89
N CYS A 227 -6.26 -4.72 13.94
CA CYS A 227 -5.01 -4.57 13.19
C CYS A 227 -3.92 -3.96 14.07
N GLY A 228 -2.65 -4.04 13.66
CA GLY A 228 -1.51 -3.67 14.50
C GLY A 228 -1.44 -2.21 14.95
N ASP A 229 -2.18 -1.32 14.28
CA ASP A 229 -2.30 0.12 14.57
C ASP A 229 -3.77 0.55 14.73
N CYS A 230 -4.62 -0.33 15.22
CA CYS A 230 -6.06 -0.15 15.27
C CYS A 230 -6.50 1.10 16.05
N CYS A 231 -7.52 1.79 15.54
CA CYS A 231 -8.17 2.90 16.23
C CYS A 231 -9.06 2.47 17.42
N PHE A 232 -9.32 1.17 17.56
CA PHE A 232 -10.10 0.62 18.67
C PHE A 232 -9.20 -0.11 19.66
N ASP A 233 -9.58 -0.08 20.94
CA ASP A 233 -8.92 -0.89 21.97
C ASP A 233 -9.53 -2.30 22.07
N ARG A 234 -10.78 -2.45 21.59
CA ARG A 234 -11.50 -3.74 21.50
C ARG A 234 -12.32 -3.76 20.20
N PRO A 235 -12.50 -4.93 19.56
CA PRO A 235 -13.33 -5.02 18.38
C PRO A 235 -14.76 -4.53 18.69
N PRO A 236 -15.35 -3.65 17.85
CA PRO A 236 -16.74 -3.24 18.02
C PRO A 236 -17.70 -4.46 18.02
N GLY A 237 -18.65 -4.48 18.95
CA GLY A 237 -19.63 -5.57 19.08
C GLY A 237 -19.23 -6.71 20.05
N THR A 238 -18.00 -6.74 20.54
CA THR A 238 -17.65 -7.62 21.66
C THR A 238 -18.18 -7.04 22.97
N ARG A 239 -19.22 -7.67 23.56
CA ARG A 239 -19.65 -7.35 24.93
C ARG A 239 -18.49 -7.60 25.90
N PRO A 240 -18.29 -6.75 26.93
CA PRO A 240 -17.42 -7.13 28.04
C PRO A 240 -17.99 -8.44 28.61
N GLY A 241 -17.15 -9.47 28.66
CA GLY A 241 -17.57 -10.74 29.23
C GLY A 241 -18.13 -10.50 30.61
N SER A 242 -19.37 -10.94 30.87
CA SER A 242 -19.90 -11.12 32.20
C SER A 242 -18.99 -12.14 32.87
N GLY A 243 -18.04 -11.64 33.68
CA GLY A 243 -17.21 -12.49 34.51
C GLY A 243 -18.13 -13.40 35.30
N SER A 244 -18.05 -14.68 35.05
CA SER A 244 -18.63 -15.70 35.91
C SER A 244 -18.01 -15.55 37.29
N ARG A 245 -18.72 -14.93 38.23
CA ARG A 245 -18.44 -15.10 39.65
C ARG A 245 -18.83 -16.52 39.99
N SER A 246 -17.89 -17.35 40.21
CA SER A 246 -17.98 -18.60 40.95
C SER A 246 -17.39 -18.37 42.32
#